data_fe65a17e42a3b4eb9eacaed20229bb3d
#
_entry.id   fe65a17e42a3b4eb9eacaed20229bb3d
#
_cell.length_a   1.000
_cell.length_b   1.000
_cell.length_c   1.000
_cell.angle_alpha   90.00
_cell.angle_beta   90.00
_cell.angle_gamma   90.00
#
_symmetry.space_group_name_H-M   'P 1'
#
loop_
_entity.id
_entity.type
_entity.pdbx_description
1 polymer ?
#
loop_
_entity_poly.entity_id
_entity_poly.type
_entity_poly.pdbx_seq_one_letter_code
_entity_poly.pdbx_strand_id
1 'polypeptide(L)'
;MSSVLKIFSYLPNPRVWKSLIAANIGGVEVEIVGDKPENLGSWLWDYDARELLDEEKNEDSPHLQKGKRGFSGALYKTEEFLKSHPFGTVPAAFSPDGKTGIFESNSILRSIARSSKHETLYGRSSFEASRVDSYLDANLVFAREAQVYLLEIEQLTQEGYNRMTSTYEFYLSGIESSLARNKFIAIDHLTIADISFVCDLSQFLREGHYLERINQKGFDLISKNLSQDYPLALRHLLDLSELEEFSSVMGTYLNWYKRN
;
A
#
# COMPACT_ATOMS: atom_id res chain seq x y z
N MET A 1 -18.50 -14.07 11.12
CA MET A 1 -18.15 -14.65 9.79
C MET A 1 -16.69 -15.02 9.86
N SER A 2 -16.22 -16.05 9.15
CA SER A 2 -14.77 -16.33 9.09
C SER A 2 -14.11 -15.30 8.17
N SER A 3 -12.90 -14.83 8.52
CA SER A 3 -12.13 -13.92 7.68
C SER A 3 -11.83 -14.54 6.31
N VAL A 4 -11.85 -13.73 5.26
CA VAL A 4 -11.52 -14.18 3.88
C VAL A 4 -10.02 -14.25 3.64
N LEU A 5 -9.22 -13.52 4.40
CA LEU A 5 -7.76 -13.50 4.39
C LEU A 5 -7.22 -13.18 5.79
N LYS A 6 -6.04 -13.72 6.09
CA LYS A 6 -5.18 -13.28 7.18
C LYS A 6 -3.97 -12.55 6.61
N ILE A 7 -3.67 -11.34 7.08
CA ILE A 7 -2.60 -10.49 6.55
C ILE A 7 -1.62 -10.18 7.68
N PHE A 8 -0.35 -10.51 7.47
CA PHE A 8 0.76 -10.13 8.34
C PHE A 8 1.53 -8.95 7.75
N SER A 9 1.75 -7.91 8.54
CA SER A 9 2.47 -6.69 8.09
C SER A 9 2.96 -5.84 9.26
N TYR A 10 3.79 -4.82 8.96
CA TYR A 10 3.96 -3.70 9.88
C TYR A 10 2.72 -2.79 9.85
N LEU A 11 2.45 -2.12 10.99
CA LEU A 11 1.29 -1.27 11.18
C LEU A 11 1.67 0.07 11.84
N PRO A 12 1.09 1.21 11.45
CA PRO A 12 0.15 1.35 10.33
C PRO A 12 0.86 1.23 8.97
N ASN A 13 0.15 0.72 7.96
CA ASN A 13 0.69 0.57 6.62
C ASN A 13 -0.37 0.94 5.57
N PRO A 14 -0.19 1.99 4.75
CA PRO A 14 -1.13 2.36 3.70
C PRO A 14 -1.44 1.24 2.69
N ARG A 15 -0.50 0.30 2.50
CA ARG A 15 -0.72 -0.88 1.65
C ARG A 15 -1.70 -1.89 2.28
N VAL A 16 -1.78 -1.94 3.63
CA VAL A 16 -2.78 -2.73 4.36
C VAL A 16 -4.13 -2.02 4.37
N TRP A 17 -4.15 -0.68 4.38
CA TRP A 17 -5.39 0.08 4.29
C TRP A 17 -6.20 -0.27 3.06
N LYS A 18 -5.57 -0.53 1.90
CA LYS A 18 -6.26 -1.01 0.70
C LYS A 18 -7.17 -2.20 1.00
N SER A 19 -6.63 -3.15 1.75
CA SER A 19 -7.32 -4.38 2.14
C SER A 19 -8.49 -4.11 3.08
N LEU A 20 -8.28 -3.26 4.08
CA LEU A 20 -9.31 -2.91 5.06
C LEU A 20 -10.46 -2.11 4.42
N ILE A 21 -10.14 -1.11 3.58
CA ILE A 21 -11.14 -0.32 2.87
C ILE A 21 -11.95 -1.22 1.93
N ALA A 22 -11.28 -2.07 1.14
CA ALA A 22 -11.96 -3.00 0.27
C ALA A 22 -12.84 -4.01 1.02
N ALA A 23 -12.40 -4.45 2.20
CA ALA A 23 -13.18 -5.34 3.08
C ALA A 23 -14.43 -4.63 3.61
N ASN A 24 -14.30 -3.37 4.08
CA ASN A 24 -15.43 -2.56 4.53
C ASN A 24 -16.48 -2.41 3.43
N ILE A 25 -16.07 -1.95 2.23
CA ILE A 25 -16.96 -1.79 1.07
C ILE A 25 -17.54 -3.15 0.65
N GLY A 26 -16.70 -4.18 0.63
CA GLY A 26 -17.05 -5.52 0.18
C GLY A 26 -17.92 -6.33 1.13
N GLY A 27 -18.11 -5.86 2.37
CA GLY A 27 -18.86 -6.59 3.41
C GLY A 27 -18.24 -7.94 3.78
N VAL A 28 -16.89 -8.03 3.78
CA VAL A 28 -16.12 -9.21 4.18
C VAL A 28 -15.16 -8.87 5.32
N GLU A 29 -14.71 -9.88 6.05
CA GLU A 29 -13.77 -9.71 7.15
C GLU A 29 -12.36 -10.11 6.72
N VAL A 30 -11.34 -9.36 7.18
CA VAL A 30 -9.91 -9.68 7.07
C VAL A 30 -9.30 -9.65 8.46
N GLU A 31 -8.47 -10.64 8.77
CA GLU A 31 -7.66 -10.67 9.97
C GLU A 31 -6.33 -9.96 9.69
N ILE A 32 -5.96 -8.97 10.53
CA ILE A 32 -4.68 -8.27 10.43
C ILE A 32 -3.85 -8.61 11.65
N VAL A 33 -2.62 -9.06 11.41
CA VAL A 33 -1.63 -9.37 12.45
C VAL A 33 -0.35 -8.59 12.17
N GLY A 34 0.27 -8.06 13.21
CA GLY A 34 1.56 -7.36 13.08
C GLY A 34 1.75 -6.27 14.12
N ASP A 35 2.84 -5.52 13.97
CA ASP A 35 3.27 -4.49 14.91
C ASP A 35 3.96 -3.36 14.15
N LYS A 36 4.48 -2.37 14.89
CA LYS A 36 5.28 -1.29 14.32
C LYS A 36 6.49 -1.82 13.56
N PRO A 37 6.98 -1.09 12.54
CA PRO A 37 8.12 -1.54 11.72
C PRO A 37 9.35 -1.95 12.53
N GLU A 38 9.67 -1.19 13.57
CA GLU A 38 10.81 -1.42 14.47
C GLU A 38 10.70 -2.71 15.28
N ASN A 39 9.48 -3.20 15.53
CA ASN A 39 9.23 -4.40 16.33
C ASN A 39 9.24 -5.68 15.51
N LEU A 40 9.08 -5.61 14.17
CA LEU A 40 8.97 -6.82 13.34
C LEU A 40 10.25 -7.69 13.31
N GLY A 41 11.39 -7.15 13.73
CA GLY A 41 12.61 -7.93 13.99
C GLY A 41 12.50 -8.89 15.19
N SER A 42 11.50 -8.68 16.04
CA SER A 42 11.19 -9.55 17.20
C SER A 42 10.00 -10.49 16.96
N TRP A 43 9.55 -10.62 15.70
CA TRP A 43 8.42 -11.47 15.34
C TRP A 43 8.85 -12.68 14.51
N LEU A 44 8.21 -13.83 14.76
CA LEU A 44 8.24 -14.96 13.84
C LEU A 44 7.28 -14.68 12.68
N TRP A 45 7.83 -14.60 11.47
CA TRP A 45 7.04 -14.39 10.25
C TRP A 45 6.53 -15.75 9.75
N ASP A 46 5.24 -15.94 9.90
CA ASP A 46 4.54 -17.17 9.54
C ASP A 46 3.04 -16.91 9.30
N TYR A 47 2.28 -17.93 8.94
CA TYR A 47 0.82 -17.89 8.98
C TYR A 47 0.31 -17.55 10.39
N ASP A 48 0.87 -18.20 11.42
CA ASP A 48 0.62 -17.90 12.83
C ASP A 48 1.68 -16.95 13.40
N ALA A 49 1.86 -15.81 12.67
CA ALA A 49 2.82 -14.81 13.07
C ALA A 49 2.58 -14.35 14.51
N ARG A 50 3.67 -14.29 15.30
CA ARG A 50 3.65 -13.93 16.70
C ARG A 50 4.95 -13.26 17.13
N GLU A 51 4.93 -12.60 18.26
CA GLU A 51 6.16 -12.15 18.92
C GLU A 51 6.97 -13.36 19.40
N LEU A 52 8.29 -13.29 19.20
CA LEU A 52 9.24 -14.30 19.67
C LEU A 52 9.51 -14.16 21.18
N LEU A 53 9.64 -15.27 21.85
CA LEU A 53 10.19 -15.30 23.20
C LEU A 53 11.69 -14.93 23.15
N ASP A 54 12.25 -14.41 24.26
CA ASP A 54 13.64 -13.95 24.28
C ASP A 54 14.63 -15.08 24.00
N GLU A 55 14.33 -16.30 24.42
CA GLU A 55 15.10 -17.51 24.12
C GLU A 55 15.11 -17.94 22.65
N GLU A 56 14.12 -17.51 21.87
CA GLU A 56 14.01 -17.76 20.42
C GLU A 56 14.81 -16.76 19.59
N LYS A 57 15.16 -15.60 20.17
CA LYS A 57 15.89 -14.49 19.54
C LYS A 57 17.41 -14.73 19.63
N ASN A 58 17.91 -15.74 18.94
CA ASN A 58 19.33 -16.11 18.97
C ASN A 58 19.92 -16.27 17.56
N GLU A 59 21.25 -16.19 17.46
CA GLU A 59 21.99 -16.27 16.20
C GLU A 59 21.96 -17.66 15.55
N ASP A 60 21.67 -18.70 16.32
CA ASP A 60 21.60 -20.09 15.85
C ASP A 60 20.17 -20.46 15.38
N SER A 61 19.21 -19.54 15.43
CA SER A 61 17.84 -19.80 15.02
C SER A 61 17.77 -20.19 13.54
N PRO A 62 17.14 -21.33 13.19
CA PRO A 62 16.98 -21.75 11.79
C PRO A 62 16.11 -20.79 10.97
N HIS A 63 15.37 -19.91 11.64
CA HIS A 63 14.49 -18.91 11.01
C HIS A 63 15.18 -17.58 10.76
N LEU A 64 16.42 -17.40 11.28
CA LEU A 64 17.13 -16.15 11.19
C LEU A 64 17.53 -15.81 9.75
N GLN A 65 17.19 -14.61 9.31
CA GLN A 65 17.56 -14.08 8.01
C GLN A 65 17.97 -12.61 8.13
N LYS A 66 18.85 -12.17 7.25
CA LYS A 66 19.19 -10.74 7.14
C LYS A 66 18.06 -9.98 6.45
N GLY A 67 17.59 -8.91 7.06
CA GLY A 67 16.61 -8.00 6.49
C GLY A 67 17.08 -7.35 5.18
N LYS A 68 16.14 -7.05 4.31
CA LYS A 68 16.33 -6.36 3.03
C LYS A 68 15.19 -5.36 2.82
N ARG A 69 15.40 -4.34 1.97
CA ARG A 69 14.33 -3.44 1.50
C ARG A 69 13.50 -2.81 2.63
N GLY A 70 14.14 -1.97 3.45
CA GLY A 70 13.46 -1.24 4.53
C GLY A 70 13.53 -1.90 5.90
N PHE A 71 14.09 -3.11 6.00
CA PHE A 71 14.45 -3.78 7.25
C PHE A 71 15.96 -3.99 7.26
N SER A 72 16.66 -3.40 8.22
CA SER A 72 18.13 -3.43 8.29
C SER A 72 18.71 -4.46 9.26
N GLY A 73 17.87 -5.13 10.03
CA GLY A 73 18.29 -6.04 11.09
C GLY A 73 18.03 -7.52 10.78
N ALA A 74 18.08 -8.33 11.84
CA ALA A 74 17.67 -9.71 11.83
C ALA A 74 16.14 -9.82 11.67
N LEU A 75 15.69 -10.81 10.91
CA LEU A 75 14.28 -11.18 10.77
C LEU A 75 14.16 -12.69 10.92
N TYR A 76 13.09 -13.15 11.54
CA TYR A 76 12.85 -14.57 11.75
C TYR A 76 11.69 -15.04 10.89
N LYS A 77 11.98 -15.86 9.87
CA LYS A 77 11.00 -16.35 8.89
C LYS A 77 11.02 -17.86 8.82
N THR A 78 9.86 -18.48 8.94
CA THR A 78 9.74 -19.94 8.77
C THR A 78 9.98 -20.34 7.31
N GLU A 79 10.31 -21.61 7.10
CA GLU A 79 10.42 -22.16 5.74
C GLU A 79 9.06 -22.15 5.03
N GLU A 80 7.99 -22.42 5.76
CA GLU A 80 6.60 -22.38 5.29
C GLU A 80 6.20 -20.99 4.83
N PHE A 81 6.59 -19.95 5.60
CA PHE A 81 6.40 -18.56 5.17
C PHE A 81 7.11 -18.30 3.84
N LEU A 82 8.36 -18.71 3.70
CA LEU A 82 9.14 -18.45 2.47
C LEU A 82 8.66 -19.28 1.27
N LYS A 83 8.08 -20.46 1.49
CA LYS A 83 7.40 -21.24 0.44
C LYS A 83 6.16 -20.50 -0.07
N SER A 84 5.38 -19.93 0.83
CA SER A 84 4.17 -19.17 0.50
C SER A 84 4.46 -17.77 -0.04
N HIS A 85 5.53 -17.14 0.42
CA HIS A 85 5.96 -15.77 0.10
C HIS A 85 7.44 -15.74 -0.31
N PRO A 86 7.77 -16.16 -1.54
CA PRO A 86 9.17 -16.39 -1.97
C PRO A 86 10.03 -15.13 -1.98
N PHE A 87 9.42 -13.93 -2.01
CA PHE A 87 10.15 -12.66 -1.89
C PHE A 87 10.40 -12.26 -0.42
N GLY A 88 9.77 -12.95 0.53
CA GLY A 88 9.94 -12.70 1.96
C GLY A 88 9.62 -11.28 2.41
N THR A 89 8.62 -10.65 1.81
CA THR A 89 8.22 -9.25 2.06
C THR A 89 6.85 -9.18 2.74
N VAL A 90 6.52 -8.00 3.29
CA VAL A 90 5.20 -7.68 3.85
C VAL A 90 4.61 -6.47 3.12
N PRO A 91 3.27 -6.36 3.00
CA PRO A 91 2.27 -7.24 3.57
C PRO A 91 2.27 -8.63 2.93
N ALA A 92 2.08 -9.66 3.75
CA ALA A 92 1.97 -11.06 3.37
C ALA A 92 0.58 -11.56 3.76
N ALA A 93 -0.21 -11.99 2.79
CA ALA A 93 -1.55 -12.50 3.04
C ALA A 93 -1.62 -14.02 2.83
N PHE A 94 -2.53 -14.66 3.53
CA PHE A 94 -2.79 -16.08 3.47
C PHE A 94 -4.27 -16.36 3.30
N SER A 95 -4.59 -17.43 2.57
CA SER A 95 -5.94 -18.03 2.61
C SER A 95 -6.30 -18.46 4.05
N PRO A 96 -7.60 -18.60 4.38
CA PRO A 96 -8.03 -18.94 5.73
C PRO A 96 -7.46 -20.26 6.27
N ASP A 97 -7.09 -21.18 5.38
CA ASP A 97 -6.46 -22.46 5.73
C ASP A 97 -4.92 -22.42 5.76
N GLY A 98 -4.33 -21.24 5.54
CA GLY A 98 -2.87 -21.02 5.53
C GLY A 98 -2.11 -21.57 4.33
N LYS A 99 -2.79 -22.28 3.40
CA LYS A 99 -2.11 -23.02 2.33
C LYS A 99 -1.68 -22.17 1.14
N THR A 100 -2.37 -21.06 0.89
CA THR A 100 -2.07 -20.18 -0.24
C THR A 100 -1.58 -18.83 0.25
N GLY A 101 -0.32 -18.52 -0.04
CA GLY A 101 0.23 -17.18 0.17
C GLY A 101 -0.13 -16.24 -0.98
N ILE A 102 -0.51 -15.01 -0.65
CA ILE A 102 -0.78 -13.93 -1.60
C ILE A 102 0.11 -12.76 -1.23
N PHE A 103 0.93 -12.31 -2.15
CA PHE A 103 1.86 -11.20 -1.99
C PHE A 103 1.59 -10.11 -3.02
N GLU A 104 2.21 -8.93 -2.84
CA GLU A 104 1.89 -7.65 -3.48
C GLU A 104 0.52 -7.09 -3.06
N SER A 105 0.52 -5.85 -2.56
CA SER A 105 -0.69 -5.23 -1.99
C SER A 105 -1.86 -5.16 -2.97
N ASN A 106 -1.58 -4.96 -4.27
CA ASN A 106 -2.64 -4.95 -5.28
C ASN A 106 -3.20 -6.36 -5.58
N SER A 107 -2.40 -7.42 -5.42
CA SER A 107 -2.90 -8.80 -5.53
C SER A 107 -3.75 -9.19 -4.32
N ILE A 108 -3.35 -8.77 -3.12
CA ILE A 108 -4.15 -8.93 -1.90
C ILE A 108 -5.49 -8.19 -2.05
N LEU A 109 -5.47 -6.96 -2.54
CA LEU A 109 -6.64 -6.14 -2.84
C LEU A 109 -7.59 -6.84 -3.83
N ARG A 110 -7.05 -7.40 -4.94
CA ARG A 110 -7.82 -8.19 -5.93
C ARG A 110 -8.47 -9.41 -5.28
N SER A 111 -7.78 -10.10 -4.37
CA SER A 111 -8.32 -11.27 -3.68
C SER A 111 -9.53 -10.91 -2.81
N ILE A 112 -9.45 -9.80 -2.08
CA ILE A 112 -10.56 -9.30 -1.28
C ILE A 112 -11.74 -8.90 -2.16
N ALA A 113 -11.50 -8.18 -3.27
CA ALA A 113 -12.55 -7.80 -4.19
C ALA A 113 -13.27 -9.00 -4.83
N ARG A 114 -12.53 -10.09 -5.13
CA ARG A 114 -13.12 -11.36 -5.63
C ARG A 114 -13.95 -12.09 -4.57
N SER A 115 -13.65 -11.90 -3.30
CA SER A 115 -14.39 -12.47 -2.16
C SER A 115 -15.53 -11.58 -1.69
N SER A 116 -15.62 -10.37 -2.23
CA SER A 116 -16.57 -9.34 -1.86
C SER A 116 -18.00 -9.73 -2.21
N LYS A 117 -18.95 -9.28 -1.40
CA LYS A 117 -20.38 -9.30 -1.71
C LYS A 117 -20.79 -8.16 -2.64
N HIS A 118 -19.91 -7.19 -2.83
CA HIS A 118 -20.11 -6.04 -3.72
C HIS A 118 -19.61 -6.41 -5.12
N GLU A 119 -20.52 -6.89 -5.97
CA GLU A 119 -20.22 -7.50 -7.27
C GLU A 119 -19.45 -6.60 -8.25
N THR A 120 -19.50 -5.28 -8.05
CA THR A 120 -18.90 -4.33 -8.99
C THR A 120 -17.52 -3.81 -8.54
N LEU A 121 -17.05 -4.16 -7.34
CA LEU A 121 -15.79 -3.62 -6.78
C LEU A 121 -14.56 -3.92 -7.65
N TYR A 122 -14.63 -4.99 -8.47
CA TYR A 122 -13.59 -5.37 -9.41
C TYR A 122 -14.06 -5.32 -10.89
N GLY A 123 -15.19 -4.64 -11.16
CA GLY A 123 -15.83 -4.58 -12.47
C GLY A 123 -16.88 -5.68 -12.67
N ARG A 124 -17.85 -5.43 -13.56
CA ARG A 124 -19.00 -6.30 -13.85
C ARG A 124 -18.72 -7.32 -14.96
N SER A 125 -17.62 -7.16 -15.67
CA SER A 125 -17.20 -8.01 -16.77
C SER A 125 -15.69 -8.22 -16.77
N SER A 126 -15.23 -9.20 -17.54
CA SER A 126 -13.78 -9.43 -17.72
C SER A 126 -13.05 -8.22 -18.33
N PHE A 127 -13.72 -7.46 -19.20
CA PHE A 127 -13.14 -6.25 -19.79
C PHE A 127 -13.04 -5.11 -18.76
N GLU A 128 -14.06 -4.92 -17.92
CA GLU A 128 -14.00 -3.94 -16.82
C GLU A 128 -12.94 -4.34 -15.80
N ALA A 129 -12.85 -5.61 -15.42
CA ALA A 129 -11.80 -6.12 -14.54
C ALA A 129 -10.40 -5.87 -15.13
N SER A 130 -10.20 -6.15 -16.43
CA SER A 130 -8.94 -5.84 -17.11
C SER A 130 -8.65 -4.34 -17.17
N ARG A 131 -9.68 -3.51 -17.27
CA ARG A 131 -9.54 -2.05 -17.20
C ARG A 131 -9.09 -1.60 -15.80
N VAL A 132 -9.67 -2.16 -14.74
CA VAL A 132 -9.25 -1.95 -13.34
C VAL A 132 -7.80 -2.41 -13.16
N ASP A 133 -7.44 -3.59 -13.68
CA ASP A 133 -6.06 -4.10 -13.62
C ASP A 133 -5.05 -3.17 -14.27
N SER A 134 -5.39 -2.53 -15.39
CA SER A 134 -4.49 -1.57 -16.06
C SER A 134 -4.11 -0.40 -15.14
N TYR A 135 -5.05 0.10 -14.34
CA TYR A 135 -4.76 1.15 -13.36
C TYR A 135 -3.98 0.61 -12.14
N LEU A 136 -4.27 -0.60 -11.68
CA LEU A 136 -3.53 -1.22 -10.58
C LEU A 136 -2.07 -1.50 -10.97
N ASP A 137 -1.81 -1.86 -12.21
CA ASP A 137 -0.45 -2.15 -12.69
C ASP A 137 0.34 -0.83 -12.89
N ALA A 138 -0.29 0.21 -13.44
CA ALA A 138 0.30 1.56 -13.47
C ALA A 138 0.58 2.10 -12.05
N ASN A 139 -0.37 1.89 -11.13
CA ASN A 139 -0.22 2.25 -9.73
C ASN A 139 0.93 1.50 -9.05
N LEU A 140 1.16 0.23 -9.38
CA LEU A 140 2.26 -0.56 -8.81
C LEU A 140 3.63 0.08 -9.09
N VAL A 141 3.82 0.59 -10.31
CA VAL A 141 5.06 1.30 -10.69
C VAL A 141 5.21 2.57 -9.85
N PHE A 142 4.16 3.39 -9.77
CA PHE A 142 4.15 4.60 -8.95
C PHE A 142 4.44 4.29 -7.47
N ALA A 143 3.73 3.34 -6.88
CA ALA A 143 3.89 2.95 -5.47
C ALA A 143 5.28 2.40 -5.16
N ARG A 144 5.91 1.71 -6.12
CA ARG A 144 7.27 1.19 -6.00
C ARG A 144 8.29 2.32 -5.98
N GLU A 145 8.21 3.24 -6.92
CA GLU A 145 9.12 4.39 -7.00
C GLU A 145 8.93 5.35 -5.82
N ALA A 146 7.67 5.59 -5.40
CA ALA A 146 7.36 6.37 -4.21
C ALA A 146 7.98 5.76 -2.93
N GLN A 147 7.96 4.44 -2.79
CA GLN A 147 8.62 3.76 -1.67
C GLN A 147 10.14 3.96 -1.70
N VAL A 148 10.78 3.77 -2.85
CA VAL A 148 12.23 3.96 -3.00
C VAL A 148 12.61 5.40 -2.66
N TYR A 149 11.90 6.36 -3.25
CA TYR A 149 12.11 7.78 -2.99
C TYR A 149 12.01 8.14 -1.50
N LEU A 150 10.93 7.73 -0.82
CA LEU A 150 10.71 8.03 0.60
C LEU A 150 11.75 7.37 1.52
N LEU A 151 12.25 6.18 1.18
CA LEU A 151 13.29 5.49 1.95
C LEU A 151 14.68 6.10 1.73
N GLU A 152 14.91 6.74 0.59
CA GLU A 152 16.22 7.28 0.20
C GLU A 152 16.34 8.80 0.40
N ILE A 153 15.35 9.47 1.03
CA ILE A 153 15.36 10.94 1.21
C ILE A 153 16.65 11.45 1.87
N GLU A 154 17.20 10.72 2.85
CA GLU A 154 18.46 11.09 3.51
C GLU A 154 19.67 11.07 2.55
N GLN A 155 19.60 10.29 1.49
CA GLN A 155 20.65 10.11 0.48
C GLN A 155 20.14 10.50 -0.91
N LEU A 156 19.10 11.35 -0.99
CA LEU A 156 18.44 11.73 -2.24
C LEU A 156 19.44 12.31 -3.24
N THR A 157 19.48 11.73 -4.43
CA THR A 157 20.29 12.18 -5.55
C THR A 157 19.42 12.87 -6.60
N GLN A 158 20.05 13.67 -7.50
CA GLN A 158 19.36 14.26 -8.65
C GLN A 158 18.67 13.19 -9.52
N GLU A 159 19.32 12.06 -9.73
CA GLU A 159 18.75 10.95 -10.53
C GLU A 159 17.52 10.35 -9.85
N GLY A 160 17.58 10.08 -8.54
CA GLY A 160 16.45 9.56 -7.76
C GLY A 160 15.28 10.53 -7.75
N TYR A 161 15.55 11.82 -7.57
CA TYR A 161 14.55 12.87 -7.62
C TYR A 161 13.88 12.95 -9.00
N ASN A 162 14.66 13.01 -10.09
CA ASN A 162 14.14 13.06 -11.45
C ASN A 162 13.30 11.84 -11.80
N ARG A 163 13.75 10.64 -11.40
CA ARG A 163 13.02 9.39 -11.61
C ARG A 163 11.66 9.41 -10.92
N MET A 164 11.61 9.84 -9.67
CA MET A 164 10.34 9.95 -8.95
C MET A 164 9.44 11.03 -9.56
N THR A 165 9.98 12.19 -9.92
CA THR A 165 9.23 13.27 -10.59
C THR A 165 8.58 12.76 -11.88
N SER A 166 9.35 12.12 -12.76
CA SER A 166 8.83 11.57 -14.02
C SER A 166 7.74 10.51 -13.78
N THR A 167 7.91 9.67 -12.76
CA THR A 167 6.92 8.65 -12.40
C THR A 167 5.63 9.28 -11.86
N TYR A 168 5.77 10.31 -11.02
CA TYR A 168 4.65 11.08 -10.47
C TYR A 168 3.84 11.77 -11.58
N GLU A 169 4.51 12.50 -12.46
CA GLU A 169 3.90 13.20 -13.58
C GLU A 169 3.17 12.23 -14.53
N PHE A 170 3.83 11.14 -14.90
CA PHE A 170 3.23 10.10 -15.75
C PHE A 170 1.96 9.53 -15.13
N TYR A 171 2.03 9.12 -13.87
CA TYR A 171 0.90 8.50 -13.19
C TYR A 171 -0.25 9.48 -12.98
N LEU A 172 0.02 10.67 -12.43
CA LEU A 172 -1.03 11.65 -12.14
C LEU A 172 -1.66 12.24 -13.40
N SER A 173 -0.91 12.43 -14.48
CA SER A 173 -1.47 12.85 -15.77
C SER A 173 -2.49 11.84 -16.30
N GLY A 174 -2.21 10.55 -16.14
CA GLY A 174 -3.15 9.48 -16.51
C GLY A 174 -4.43 9.49 -15.66
N ILE A 175 -4.28 9.66 -14.34
CA ILE A 175 -5.41 9.75 -13.40
C ILE A 175 -6.24 11.01 -13.69
N GLU A 176 -5.63 12.18 -13.82
CA GLU A 176 -6.28 13.46 -14.14
C GLU A 176 -7.09 13.35 -15.45
N SER A 177 -6.45 12.82 -16.49
CA SER A 177 -7.09 12.60 -17.80
C SER A 177 -8.27 11.63 -17.72
N SER A 178 -8.23 10.63 -16.85
CA SER A 178 -9.34 9.70 -16.64
C SER A 178 -10.50 10.38 -15.91
N LEU A 179 -10.20 11.08 -14.81
CA LEU A 179 -11.20 11.78 -14.00
C LEU A 179 -11.84 12.98 -14.74
N ALA A 180 -11.18 13.53 -15.75
CA ALA A 180 -11.79 14.53 -16.65
C ALA A 180 -12.95 13.97 -17.50
N ARG A 181 -13.03 12.66 -17.64
CA ARG A 181 -14.04 11.97 -18.48
C ARG A 181 -14.97 11.07 -17.69
N ASN A 182 -14.58 10.65 -16.50
CA ASN A 182 -15.32 9.71 -15.68
C ASN A 182 -15.38 10.21 -14.23
N LYS A 183 -16.41 9.77 -13.52
CA LYS A 183 -16.54 10.05 -12.07
C LYS A 183 -15.50 9.29 -11.24
N PHE A 184 -15.08 8.10 -11.68
CA PHE A 184 -14.11 7.24 -11.03
C PHE A 184 -12.97 6.88 -11.99
N ILE A 185 -11.85 6.37 -11.45
CA ILE A 185 -10.61 6.21 -12.22
C ILE A 185 -10.76 5.23 -13.37
N ALA A 186 -11.30 4.04 -13.15
CA ALA A 186 -11.29 2.97 -14.13
C ALA A 186 -12.57 2.92 -14.99
N ILE A 187 -13.73 3.06 -14.35
CA ILE A 187 -15.07 2.89 -14.93
C ILE A 187 -16.06 3.88 -14.28
N ASP A 188 -17.39 3.66 -14.43
CA ASP A 188 -18.45 4.58 -14.00
C ASP A 188 -18.77 4.53 -12.48
N HIS A 189 -18.16 3.62 -11.74
CA HIS A 189 -18.36 3.44 -10.31
C HIS A 189 -17.04 3.15 -9.58
N LEU A 190 -17.08 3.25 -8.24
CA LEU A 190 -15.93 3.01 -7.38
C LEU A 190 -15.43 1.56 -7.51
N THR A 191 -14.11 1.42 -7.67
CA THR A 191 -13.42 0.13 -7.79
C THR A 191 -12.16 0.09 -6.93
N ILE A 192 -11.51 -1.05 -6.91
CA ILE A 192 -10.20 -1.20 -6.24
C ILE A 192 -9.09 -0.34 -6.88
N ALA A 193 -9.26 0.18 -8.09
CA ALA A 193 -8.34 1.16 -8.67
C ALA A 193 -8.35 2.47 -7.89
N ASP A 194 -9.54 2.95 -7.50
CA ASP A 194 -9.73 4.15 -6.69
C ASP A 194 -9.17 3.98 -5.27
N ILE A 195 -9.40 2.82 -4.66
CA ILE A 195 -8.84 2.47 -3.34
C ILE A 195 -7.31 2.48 -3.37
N SER A 196 -6.72 1.84 -4.38
CA SER A 196 -5.27 1.78 -4.55
C SER A 196 -4.66 3.16 -4.74
N PHE A 197 -5.29 3.99 -5.59
CA PHE A 197 -4.89 5.39 -5.82
C PHE A 197 -4.88 6.19 -4.51
N VAL A 198 -5.98 6.18 -3.75
CA VAL A 198 -6.09 6.93 -2.49
C VAL A 198 -4.99 6.53 -1.52
N CYS A 199 -4.77 5.23 -1.32
CA CYS A 199 -3.78 4.76 -0.35
C CYS A 199 -2.33 5.09 -0.78
N ASP A 200 -1.98 4.89 -2.04
CA ASP A 200 -0.60 5.09 -2.49
C ASP A 200 -0.26 6.57 -2.70
N LEU A 201 -1.20 7.39 -3.17
CA LEU A 201 -0.98 8.84 -3.21
C LEU A 201 -0.87 9.41 -1.79
N SER A 202 -1.71 8.97 -0.85
CA SER A 202 -1.58 9.34 0.57
C SER A 202 -0.21 8.97 1.14
N GLN A 203 0.33 7.80 0.77
CA GLN A 203 1.67 7.40 1.18
C GLN A 203 2.75 8.30 0.58
N PHE A 204 2.64 8.63 -0.70
CA PHE A 204 3.60 9.52 -1.38
C PHE A 204 3.61 10.92 -0.78
N LEU A 205 2.44 11.48 -0.47
CA LEU A 205 2.32 12.83 0.12
C LEU A 205 3.06 12.97 1.46
N ARG A 206 3.47 11.87 2.11
CA ARG A 206 4.37 11.91 3.28
C ARG A 206 5.69 12.61 3.01
N GLU A 207 6.07 12.83 1.76
CA GLU A 207 7.26 13.65 1.45
C GLU A 207 7.19 15.01 2.14
N GLY A 208 5.99 15.56 2.35
CA GLY A 208 5.78 16.82 3.08
C GLY A 208 6.34 16.80 4.52
N HIS A 209 6.42 15.65 5.18
CA HIS A 209 7.06 15.53 6.50
C HIS A 209 8.59 15.66 6.42
N TYR A 210 9.16 15.57 5.23
CA TYR A 210 10.60 15.66 4.98
C TYR A 210 11.00 16.96 4.25
N LEU A 211 10.10 17.96 4.18
CA LEU A 211 10.30 19.22 3.46
C LEU A 211 11.68 19.84 3.71
N GLU A 212 12.06 19.99 4.99
CA GLU A 212 13.36 20.61 5.36
C GLU A 212 14.54 19.81 4.80
N ARG A 213 14.48 18.47 4.86
CA ARG A 213 15.54 17.57 4.38
C ARG A 213 15.65 17.62 2.86
N ILE A 214 14.52 17.63 2.17
CA ILE A 214 14.45 17.74 0.71
C ILE A 214 15.03 19.08 0.26
N ASN A 215 14.66 20.19 0.92
CA ASN A 215 15.19 21.53 0.65
C ASN A 215 16.70 21.61 0.92
N GLN A 216 17.23 20.99 1.97
CA GLN A 216 18.66 20.90 2.25
C GLN A 216 19.46 20.20 1.15
N LYS A 217 18.81 19.32 0.37
CA LYS A 217 19.40 18.66 -0.80
C LYS A 217 19.28 19.50 -2.08
N GLY A 218 18.64 20.67 -2.02
CA GLY A 218 18.44 21.57 -3.16
C GLY A 218 17.23 21.23 -4.02
N PHE A 219 16.28 20.42 -3.49
CA PHE A 219 15.07 20.05 -4.19
C PHE A 219 13.82 20.63 -3.52
N ASP A 220 12.75 20.78 -4.29
CA ASP A 220 11.41 21.08 -3.79
C ASP A 220 10.60 19.78 -3.54
N LEU A 221 9.45 19.89 -2.85
CA LEU A 221 8.48 18.79 -2.86
C LEU A 221 7.99 18.57 -4.29
N ILE A 222 7.95 17.31 -4.71
CA ILE A 222 7.43 16.93 -6.03
C ILE A 222 5.94 17.27 -6.10
N SER A 223 5.20 17.08 -5.00
CA SER A 223 3.76 17.37 -4.92
C SER A 223 3.41 18.82 -4.63
N LYS A 224 4.36 19.76 -4.61
CA LYS A 224 4.11 21.15 -4.20
C LYS A 224 2.99 21.85 -4.98
N ASN A 225 2.82 21.51 -6.25
CA ASN A 225 1.81 22.07 -7.15
C ASN A 225 0.64 21.11 -7.43
N LEU A 226 0.44 20.06 -6.63
CA LEU A 226 -0.59 19.03 -6.88
C LEU A 226 -1.98 19.64 -7.12
N SER A 227 -2.36 20.67 -6.37
CA SER A 227 -3.67 21.34 -6.50
C SER A 227 -3.82 22.14 -7.80
N GLN A 228 -2.72 22.54 -8.42
CA GLN A 228 -2.71 23.31 -9.68
C GLN A 228 -2.59 22.38 -10.88
N ASP A 229 -1.69 21.41 -10.80
CA ASP A 229 -1.34 20.56 -11.94
C ASP A 229 -2.31 19.38 -12.10
N TYR A 230 -2.86 18.86 -10.97
CA TYR A 230 -3.75 17.69 -10.94
C TYR A 230 -4.96 17.89 -10.01
N PRO A 231 -5.81 18.93 -10.25
CA PRO A 231 -6.90 19.30 -9.34
C PRO A 231 -7.98 18.22 -9.21
N LEU A 232 -8.25 17.43 -10.25
CA LEU A 232 -9.26 16.36 -10.20
C LEU A 232 -8.74 15.17 -9.39
N ALA A 233 -7.47 14.81 -9.57
CA ALA A 233 -6.83 13.75 -8.79
C ALA A 233 -6.80 14.12 -7.30
N LEU A 234 -6.44 15.36 -6.95
CA LEU A 234 -6.47 15.81 -5.57
C LEU A 234 -7.88 15.80 -4.99
N ARG A 235 -8.87 16.32 -5.73
CA ARG A 235 -10.27 16.30 -5.30
C ARG A 235 -10.75 14.87 -5.06
N HIS A 236 -10.48 13.95 -5.98
CA HIS A 236 -10.86 12.55 -5.87
C HIS A 236 -10.25 11.88 -4.63
N LEU A 237 -8.95 12.15 -4.35
CA LEU A 237 -8.30 11.70 -3.11
C LEU A 237 -9.05 12.21 -1.87
N LEU A 238 -9.34 13.51 -1.82
CA LEU A 238 -9.95 14.13 -0.64
C LEU A 238 -11.41 13.66 -0.46
N ASP A 239 -12.20 13.66 -1.52
CA ASP A 239 -13.61 13.23 -1.49
C ASP A 239 -13.76 11.77 -1.03
N LEU A 240 -12.94 10.86 -1.57
CA LEU A 240 -12.96 9.47 -1.13
C LEU A 240 -12.47 9.29 0.29
N SER A 241 -11.46 10.05 0.73
CA SER A 241 -10.93 9.95 2.10
C SER A 241 -11.94 10.36 3.19
N GLU A 242 -13.02 11.07 2.82
CA GLU A 242 -14.11 11.46 3.76
C GLU A 242 -15.20 10.38 3.87
N LEU A 243 -15.28 9.43 2.94
CA LEU A 243 -16.24 8.33 3.04
C LEU A 243 -15.93 7.48 4.27
N GLU A 244 -16.97 6.96 4.92
CA GLU A 244 -16.83 6.20 6.18
C GLU A 244 -15.93 4.99 6.03
N GLU A 245 -16.01 4.28 4.90
CA GLU A 245 -15.21 3.09 4.61
C GLU A 245 -13.71 3.41 4.52
N PHE A 246 -13.35 4.62 4.11
CA PHE A 246 -11.97 5.11 4.03
C PHE A 246 -11.55 5.76 5.36
N SER A 247 -12.35 6.69 5.88
CA SER A 247 -12.01 7.47 7.07
C SER A 247 -11.89 6.62 8.32
N SER A 248 -12.69 5.55 8.46
CA SER A 248 -12.58 4.58 9.55
C SER A 248 -11.22 3.85 9.57
N VAL A 249 -10.58 3.69 8.42
CA VAL A 249 -9.28 3.03 8.27
C VAL A 249 -8.12 4.02 8.32
N MET A 250 -8.24 5.13 7.57
CA MET A 250 -7.18 6.14 7.44
C MET A 250 -7.12 7.10 8.64
N GLY A 251 -8.23 7.24 9.37
CA GLY A 251 -8.34 8.14 10.51
C GLY A 251 -7.96 9.58 10.12
N THR A 252 -7.05 10.16 10.90
CA THR A 252 -6.61 11.56 10.71
C THR A 252 -5.35 11.68 9.82
N TYR A 253 -5.00 10.63 9.10
CA TYR A 253 -3.72 10.56 8.38
C TYR A 253 -3.47 11.72 7.41
N LEU A 254 -4.50 12.17 6.68
CA LEU A 254 -4.40 13.30 5.75
C LEU A 254 -4.67 14.68 6.38
N ASN A 255 -4.95 14.76 7.70
CA ASN A 255 -5.30 16.04 8.33
C ASN A 255 -4.17 17.08 8.24
N TRP A 256 -2.91 16.64 8.27
CA TRP A 256 -1.76 17.53 8.10
C TRP A 256 -1.73 18.14 6.70
N TYR A 257 -2.06 17.37 5.68
CA TYR A 257 -2.12 17.84 4.29
C TYR A 257 -3.30 18.80 4.06
N LYS A 258 -4.46 18.51 4.66
CA LYS A 258 -5.67 19.34 4.54
C LYS A 258 -5.54 20.71 5.23
N ARG A 259 -4.59 20.87 6.16
CA ARG A 259 -4.38 22.10 6.94
C ARG A 259 -3.32 23.03 6.36
N ASN A 260 -2.54 22.56 5.43
CA ASN A 260 -1.49 23.31 4.73
C ASN A 260 -1.94 23.62 3.29
#